data_45d1dc4878101544ece9686e6bece106
#
_entry.id   45d1dc4878101544ece9686e6bece106
#
_cell.length_a   1.000
_cell.length_b   1.000
_cell.length_c   1.000
_cell.angle_alpha   90.00
_cell.angle_beta   90.00
_cell.angle_gamma   90.00
#
_symmetry.space_group_name_H-M   'P 1'
#
loop_
_entity.id
_entity.type
_entity.pdbx_description
1 polymer ?
#
loop_
_entity_poly.entity_id
_entity_poly.type
_entity_poly.pdbx_seq_one_letter_code
_entity_poly.pdbx_strand_id
1 'polypeptide(L)'
;MRKLLFSIAIIFISLSLTSCIDLVEEVSINKDLSGDYEMRIETSGLGGMMSQMGGVPDVPQIQELDEKLRLLKSQPGISNIKKDLNAKQLKFNISFDFDNEKALNNALYALAEIKPNMFLKKFLKIKKNKVVRPNLSPYLERLLEEQNISEQLPSEDMLNYVNYKFIVNTPKDIKSASGDRAMIQSNKTTVISSYSFRELLINKENVYVKIRM
;
A
#
# COMPACT_ATOMS: atom_id res chain seq x y z
N MET A 1 35.38 30.11 10.68
CA MET A 1 34.57 29.13 11.41
C MET A 1 33.09 29.39 11.35
N ARG A 2 32.55 30.59 11.59
CA ARG A 2 31.09 30.90 11.57
C ARG A 2 30.44 30.63 10.22
N LYS A 3 31.07 30.93 9.08
CA LYS A 3 30.55 30.68 7.73
C LYS A 3 30.49 29.18 7.38
N LEU A 4 31.46 28.40 7.88
CA LEU A 4 31.50 26.97 7.66
C LEU A 4 30.37 26.24 8.42
N LEU A 5 30.11 26.65 9.67
CA LEU A 5 29.00 26.12 10.47
C LEU A 5 27.62 26.45 9.86
N PHE A 6 27.50 27.64 9.26
CA PHE A 6 26.26 28.03 8.56
C PHE A 6 26.02 27.22 7.28
N SER A 7 27.09 26.94 6.52
CA SER A 7 27.02 26.08 5.33
C SER A 7 26.66 24.63 5.68
N ILE A 8 27.23 24.09 6.76
CA ILE A 8 26.93 22.73 7.25
C ILE A 8 25.47 22.65 7.75
N ALA A 9 24.99 23.68 8.46
CA ALA A 9 23.62 23.75 8.92
C ALA A 9 22.62 23.79 7.75
N ILE A 10 22.90 24.53 6.67
CA ILE A 10 22.07 24.58 5.46
C ILE A 10 22.05 23.23 4.75
N ILE A 11 23.19 22.53 4.67
CA ILE A 11 23.27 21.18 4.08
C ILE A 11 22.46 20.18 4.93
N PHE A 12 22.55 20.25 6.26
CA PHE A 12 21.74 19.40 7.15
C PHE A 12 20.24 19.67 7.05
N ILE A 13 19.83 20.92 6.88
CA ILE A 13 18.41 21.31 6.70
C ILE A 13 17.90 20.83 5.35
N SER A 14 18.71 20.89 4.27
CA SER A 14 18.31 20.41 2.95
C SER A 14 18.17 18.88 2.86
N LEU A 15 18.88 18.12 3.69
CA LEU A 15 18.76 16.66 3.77
C LEU A 15 17.54 16.19 4.58
N SER A 16 16.91 17.06 5.35
CA SER A 16 15.75 16.73 6.19
C SER A 16 14.40 16.92 5.47
N LEU A 17 14.40 17.41 4.24
CA LEU A 17 13.18 17.82 3.51
C LEU A 17 12.57 16.73 2.63
N THR A 18 13.03 15.50 2.69
CA THR A 18 12.40 14.40 1.97
C THR A 18 11.19 13.89 2.76
N SER A 19 10.07 14.60 2.66
CA SER A 19 8.78 14.11 3.11
C SER A 19 8.28 13.08 2.13
N CYS A 20 8.41 11.80 2.47
CA CYS A 20 7.82 10.71 1.71
C CYS A 20 6.46 10.36 2.33
N ILE A 21 5.48 10.17 1.47
CA ILE A 21 4.20 9.56 1.82
C ILE A 21 4.31 8.10 1.41
N ASP A 22 4.14 7.20 2.35
CA ASP A 22 4.15 5.77 2.08
C ASP A 22 2.73 5.23 2.15
N LEU A 23 2.22 4.68 1.05
CA LEU A 23 1.05 3.81 1.07
C LEU A 23 1.54 2.39 1.35
N VAL A 24 1.24 1.90 2.53
CA VAL A 24 1.66 0.58 3.00
C VAL A 24 0.51 -0.39 2.90
N GLU A 25 0.72 -1.48 2.19
CA GLU A 25 -0.16 -2.65 2.16
C GLU A 25 0.56 -3.80 2.87
N GLU A 26 -0.02 -4.31 3.93
CA GLU A 26 0.56 -5.37 4.74
C GLU A 26 -0.40 -6.57 4.85
N VAL A 27 0.15 -7.76 4.66
CA VAL A 27 -0.58 -9.02 4.77
C VAL A 27 0.18 -9.95 5.71
N SER A 28 -0.44 -10.32 6.82
CA SER A 28 0.10 -11.32 7.73
C SER A 28 -0.67 -12.63 7.58
N ILE A 29 0.05 -13.73 7.39
CA ILE A 29 -0.53 -15.03 7.06
C ILE A 29 -0.28 -15.99 8.23
N ASN A 30 -1.34 -16.65 8.69
CA ASN A 30 -1.32 -17.65 9.73
C ASN A 30 -0.99 -19.04 9.17
N LYS A 31 -0.72 -20.03 10.06
CA LYS A 31 -0.40 -21.43 9.67
C LYS A 31 -1.54 -22.13 8.96
N ASP A 32 -2.79 -21.75 9.23
CA ASP A 32 -4.01 -22.27 8.61
C ASP A 32 -4.41 -21.54 7.32
N LEU A 33 -3.60 -20.54 6.89
CA LEU A 33 -3.80 -19.69 5.72
C LEU A 33 -4.88 -18.63 5.87
N SER A 34 -5.43 -18.43 7.07
CA SER A 34 -6.11 -17.21 7.49
C SER A 34 -5.09 -16.09 7.70
N GLY A 35 -5.54 -14.90 8.04
CA GLY A 35 -4.60 -13.82 8.37
C GLY A 35 -5.27 -12.48 8.55
N ASP A 36 -4.46 -11.45 8.61
CA ASP A 36 -4.86 -10.06 8.66
C ASP A 36 -4.31 -9.27 7.46
N TYR A 37 -5.08 -8.30 7.06
CA TYR A 37 -4.76 -7.33 6.02
C TYR A 37 -4.83 -5.93 6.61
N GLU A 38 -3.84 -5.12 6.29
CA GLU A 38 -3.81 -3.71 6.66
C GLU A 38 -3.37 -2.86 5.45
N MET A 39 -4.09 -1.76 5.22
CA MET A 39 -3.69 -0.70 4.31
C MET A 39 -3.63 0.59 5.08
N ARG A 40 -2.47 1.26 5.08
CA ARG A 40 -2.27 2.50 5.82
C ARG A 40 -1.42 3.50 5.04
N ILE A 41 -1.62 4.78 5.35
CA ILE A 41 -0.74 5.85 4.89
C ILE A 41 0.18 6.21 6.05
N GLU A 42 1.48 6.15 5.80
CA GLU A 42 2.53 6.62 6.70
C GLU A 42 3.15 7.90 6.12
N THR A 43 3.29 8.92 6.94
CA THR A 43 3.95 10.17 6.55
C THR A 43 5.21 10.35 7.37
N SER A 44 6.37 10.51 6.71
CA SER A 44 7.63 10.80 7.36
C SER A 44 8.02 12.28 7.17
N GLY A 45 8.60 12.91 8.20
CA GLY A 45 9.12 14.28 8.10
C GLY A 45 8.02 15.36 7.98
N LEU A 46 8.10 16.20 6.95
CA LEU A 46 7.22 17.36 6.76
C LEU A 46 5.76 17.05 6.40
N GLY A 47 5.38 15.79 6.17
CA GLY A 47 3.99 15.40 5.92
C GLY A 47 3.05 15.88 7.02
N GLY A 48 3.51 15.85 8.28
CA GLY A 48 2.82 16.46 9.42
C GLY A 48 2.73 17.99 9.35
N MET A 49 3.69 18.67 8.71
CA MET A 49 3.65 20.12 8.55
C MET A 49 2.73 20.56 7.41
N MET A 50 2.65 19.81 6.31
CA MET A 50 1.71 20.12 5.23
C MET A 50 0.25 20.04 5.69
N SER A 51 -0.08 19.14 6.63
CA SER A 51 -1.41 19.09 7.25
C SER A 51 -1.75 20.33 8.08
N GLN A 52 -0.73 20.99 8.65
CA GLN A 52 -0.89 22.24 9.42
C GLN A 52 -0.99 23.49 8.53
N MET A 53 -0.49 23.42 7.30
CA MET A 53 -0.53 24.57 6.35
C MET A 53 -1.85 24.68 5.58
N GLY A 54 -2.90 23.96 5.98
CA GLY A 54 -4.26 24.09 5.44
C GLY A 54 -4.45 23.52 4.03
N GLY A 55 -3.51 22.71 3.56
CA GLY A 55 -3.54 22.13 2.23
C GLY A 55 -4.22 20.76 2.12
N VAL A 56 -5.06 20.37 3.08
CA VAL A 56 -5.85 19.15 2.94
C VAL A 56 -7.09 19.48 2.10
N PRO A 57 -7.24 18.93 0.90
CA PRO A 57 -8.47 19.10 0.14
C PRO A 57 -9.66 18.64 0.98
N ASP A 58 -10.77 19.36 0.92
CA ASP A 58 -12.06 18.86 1.39
C ASP A 58 -12.26 17.46 0.82
N VAL A 59 -12.28 16.45 1.68
CA VAL A 59 -12.30 15.05 1.26
C VAL A 59 -13.76 14.62 1.04
N PRO A 60 -14.30 14.71 -0.19
CA PRO A 60 -15.61 14.12 -0.52
C PRO A 60 -15.62 12.60 -0.29
N GLN A 61 -14.44 12.01 -0.14
CA GLN A 61 -14.16 10.57 -0.09
C GLN A 61 -14.58 9.87 1.22
N ILE A 62 -14.97 10.59 2.28
CA ILE A 62 -15.34 9.92 3.56
C ILE A 62 -16.66 9.15 3.40
N GLN A 63 -17.63 9.68 2.66
CA GLN A 63 -18.91 8.98 2.41
C GLN A 63 -18.71 7.75 1.54
N GLU A 64 -17.90 7.87 0.51
CA GLU A 64 -17.52 6.77 -0.39
C GLU A 64 -16.77 5.65 0.36
N LEU A 65 -15.90 6.03 1.30
CA LEU A 65 -15.20 5.07 2.13
C LEU A 65 -16.14 4.30 3.07
N ASP A 66 -17.16 4.95 3.64
CA ASP A 66 -18.14 4.27 4.48
C ASP A 66 -18.96 3.25 3.67
N GLU A 67 -19.24 3.53 2.40
CA GLU A 67 -19.86 2.56 1.50
C GLU A 67 -18.93 1.37 1.20
N LYS A 68 -17.66 1.62 0.90
CA LYS A 68 -16.64 0.57 0.71
C LYS A 68 -16.49 -0.32 1.96
N LEU A 69 -16.52 0.28 3.14
CA LEU A 69 -16.49 -0.48 4.40
C LEU A 69 -17.77 -1.30 4.63
N ARG A 70 -18.93 -0.81 4.19
CA ARG A 70 -20.18 -1.58 4.22
C ARG A 70 -20.10 -2.78 3.28
N LEU A 71 -19.56 -2.60 2.06
CA LEU A 71 -19.31 -3.68 1.12
C LEU A 71 -18.32 -4.71 1.69
N LEU A 72 -17.28 -4.24 2.35
CA LEU A 72 -16.29 -5.09 3.00
C LEU A 72 -16.93 -5.94 4.12
N LYS A 73 -17.78 -5.35 4.96
CA LYS A 73 -18.51 -6.05 6.03
C LYS A 73 -19.43 -7.16 5.50
N SER A 74 -19.92 -7.05 4.28
CA SER A 74 -20.78 -8.03 3.64
C SER A 74 -20.03 -9.22 3.04
N GLN A 75 -18.68 -9.18 2.98
CA GLN A 75 -17.89 -10.24 2.37
C GLN A 75 -17.76 -11.44 3.32
N PRO A 76 -18.12 -12.66 2.86
CA PRO A 76 -17.95 -13.86 3.67
C PRO A 76 -16.49 -14.12 4.03
N GLY A 77 -16.22 -14.46 5.31
CA GLY A 77 -14.90 -14.76 5.82
C GLY A 77 -14.04 -13.52 6.12
N ILE A 78 -14.67 -12.34 6.24
CA ILE A 78 -14.05 -11.11 6.70
C ILE A 78 -14.60 -10.75 8.07
N SER A 79 -13.71 -10.39 9.00
CA SER A 79 -14.05 -10.03 10.38
C SER A 79 -13.11 -8.94 10.91
N ASN A 80 -13.36 -8.47 12.13
CA ASN A 80 -12.52 -7.52 12.86
C ASN A 80 -12.13 -6.26 12.08
N ILE A 81 -13.05 -5.73 11.27
CA ILE A 81 -12.80 -4.55 10.44
C ILE A 81 -12.60 -3.33 11.34
N LYS A 82 -11.45 -2.68 11.20
CA LYS A 82 -11.09 -1.44 11.89
C LYS A 82 -10.81 -0.35 10.87
N LYS A 83 -11.16 0.89 11.21
CA LYS A 83 -10.77 2.09 10.47
C LYS A 83 -10.24 3.14 11.43
N ASP A 84 -9.18 3.82 11.03
CA ASP A 84 -8.68 5.01 11.71
C ASP A 84 -8.38 6.06 10.64
N LEU A 85 -9.21 7.11 10.63
CA LEU A 85 -9.18 8.14 9.60
C LEU A 85 -9.07 9.49 10.28
N ASN A 86 -8.00 10.19 10.00
CA ASN A 86 -7.82 11.57 10.42
C ASN A 86 -7.23 12.39 9.26
N ALA A 87 -8.12 13.05 8.50
CA ALA A 87 -7.72 13.85 7.36
C ALA A 87 -6.74 14.98 7.75
N LYS A 88 -6.90 15.58 8.93
CA LYS A 88 -6.01 16.65 9.42
C LYS A 88 -4.58 16.15 9.67
N GLN A 89 -4.42 14.89 9.98
CA GLN A 89 -3.11 14.27 10.23
C GLN A 89 -2.64 13.42 9.04
N LEU A 90 -3.34 13.44 7.90
CA LEU A 90 -3.10 12.55 6.76
C LEU A 90 -3.01 11.08 7.18
N LYS A 91 -3.79 10.72 8.21
CA LYS A 91 -3.81 9.37 8.76
C LYS A 91 -4.96 8.61 8.13
N PHE A 92 -4.61 7.52 7.49
CA PHE A 92 -5.54 6.57 6.92
C PHE A 92 -5.08 5.17 7.31
N ASN A 93 -5.95 4.39 7.92
CA ASN A 93 -5.71 2.99 8.22
C ASN A 93 -7.01 2.22 8.08
N ILE A 94 -7.00 1.15 7.30
CA ILE A 94 -8.05 0.15 7.23
C ILE A 94 -7.39 -1.20 7.46
N SER A 95 -7.94 -1.99 8.39
CA SER A 95 -7.50 -3.36 8.61
C SER A 95 -8.69 -4.30 8.82
N PHE A 96 -8.49 -5.57 8.50
CA PHE A 96 -9.48 -6.63 8.70
C PHE A 96 -8.80 -8.00 8.73
N ASP A 97 -9.46 -8.96 9.39
CA ASP A 97 -9.06 -10.36 9.35
C ASP A 97 -9.76 -11.08 8.20
N PHE A 98 -9.08 -12.08 7.64
CA PHE A 98 -9.62 -12.93 6.58
C PHE A 98 -9.43 -14.42 6.91
N ASP A 99 -10.43 -15.24 6.61
CA ASP A 99 -10.40 -16.69 6.87
C ASP A 99 -9.53 -17.46 5.89
N ASN A 100 -9.38 -16.96 4.64
CA ASN A 100 -8.64 -17.64 3.57
C ASN A 100 -8.38 -16.72 2.37
N GLU A 101 -7.59 -17.23 1.40
CA GLU A 101 -7.24 -16.53 0.15
C GLU A 101 -8.46 -15.99 -0.61
N LYS A 102 -9.57 -16.73 -0.65
CA LYS A 102 -10.78 -16.32 -1.40
C LYS A 102 -11.43 -15.11 -0.71
N ALA A 103 -11.57 -15.17 0.61
CA ALA A 103 -12.12 -14.06 1.41
C ALA A 103 -11.29 -12.78 1.22
N LEU A 104 -9.95 -12.88 1.34
CA LEU A 104 -9.05 -11.76 1.10
C LEU A 104 -9.23 -11.16 -0.30
N ASN A 105 -9.21 -11.98 -1.36
CA ASN A 105 -9.34 -11.45 -2.72
C ASN A 105 -10.71 -10.82 -2.98
N ASN A 106 -11.79 -11.39 -2.44
CA ASN A 106 -13.12 -10.80 -2.54
C ASN A 106 -13.20 -9.44 -1.83
N ALA A 107 -12.58 -9.32 -0.65
CA ALA A 107 -12.47 -8.07 0.09
C ALA A 107 -11.71 -7.00 -0.73
N LEU A 108 -10.57 -7.37 -1.33
CA LEU A 108 -9.79 -6.46 -2.17
C LEU A 108 -10.55 -6.03 -3.43
N TYR A 109 -11.31 -6.94 -4.06
CA TYR A 109 -12.19 -6.57 -5.19
C TYR A 109 -13.29 -5.60 -4.75
N ALA A 110 -13.88 -5.81 -3.58
CA ALA A 110 -14.91 -4.91 -3.04
C ALA A 110 -14.35 -3.52 -2.76
N LEU A 111 -13.17 -3.42 -2.14
CA LEU A 111 -12.48 -2.15 -1.89
C LEU A 111 -12.10 -1.41 -3.18
N ALA A 112 -11.71 -2.15 -4.22
CA ALA A 112 -11.35 -1.60 -5.53
C ALA A 112 -12.57 -1.40 -6.46
N GLU A 113 -13.80 -1.71 -6.00
CA GLU A 113 -15.05 -1.67 -6.79
C GLU A 113 -15.02 -2.50 -8.07
N ILE A 114 -14.16 -3.50 -8.10
CA ILE A 114 -14.02 -4.41 -9.23
C ILE A 114 -15.05 -5.55 -9.09
N LYS A 115 -15.93 -5.70 -10.05
CA LYS A 115 -16.85 -6.84 -10.08
C LYS A 115 -16.07 -8.12 -10.37
N PRO A 116 -16.08 -9.12 -9.45
CA PRO A 116 -15.40 -10.37 -9.69
C PRO A 116 -15.94 -11.06 -10.94
N ASN A 117 -15.05 -11.52 -11.81
CA ASN A 117 -15.38 -12.36 -12.94
C ASN A 117 -14.38 -13.51 -13.08
N MET A 118 -14.70 -14.51 -13.89
CA MET A 118 -13.90 -15.75 -14.03
C MET A 118 -12.50 -15.52 -14.60
N PHE A 119 -12.25 -14.39 -15.25
CA PHE A 119 -10.97 -14.05 -15.88
C PHE A 119 -10.10 -13.11 -15.02
N LEU A 120 -10.62 -12.61 -13.89
CA LEU A 120 -9.88 -11.74 -13.01
C LEU A 120 -8.75 -12.50 -12.32
N LYS A 121 -7.54 -11.95 -12.44
CA LYS A 121 -6.39 -12.48 -11.72
C LYS A 121 -6.52 -12.07 -10.25
N LYS A 122 -6.30 -13.02 -9.35
CA LYS A 122 -6.27 -12.77 -7.90
C LYS A 122 -5.23 -11.72 -7.55
N PHE A 123 -5.55 -10.81 -6.64
CA PHE A 123 -4.59 -9.86 -6.09
C PHE A 123 -3.47 -10.55 -5.31
N LEU A 124 -3.81 -11.62 -4.59
CA LEU A 124 -2.84 -12.42 -3.85
C LEU A 124 -3.20 -13.90 -3.95
N LYS A 125 -2.20 -14.76 -4.17
CA LYS A 125 -2.34 -16.22 -4.13
C LYS A 125 -1.59 -16.75 -2.92
N ILE A 126 -2.32 -17.38 -1.98
CA ILE A 126 -1.78 -17.92 -0.74
C ILE A 126 -1.89 -19.44 -0.78
N LYS A 127 -0.76 -20.12 -0.58
CA LYS A 127 -0.67 -21.58 -0.47
C LYS A 127 0.26 -21.95 0.68
N LYS A 128 0.15 -23.18 1.19
CA LYS A 128 0.91 -23.69 2.36
C LYS A 128 2.41 -23.35 2.37
N ASN A 129 3.06 -23.30 1.21
CA ASN A 129 4.51 -23.06 1.10
C ASN A 129 4.84 -21.94 0.09
N LYS A 130 3.85 -21.12 -0.28
CA LYS A 130 4.06 -20.14 -1.36
C LYS A 130 3.05 -19.01 -1.27
N VAL A 131 3.53 -17.78 -1.39
CA VAL A 131 2.71 -16.58 -1.61
C VAL A 131 3.10 -15.95 -2.95
N VAL A 132 2.13 -15.50 -3.72
CA VAL A 132 2.37 -14.81 -5.00
C VAL A 132 1.48 -13.60 -5.12
N ARG A 133 2.10 -12.44 -5.25
CA ARG A 133 1.50 -11.20 -5.75
C ARG A 133 1.70 -11.17 -7.26
N PRO A 134 0.67 -11.30 -8.09
CA PRO A 134 0.83 -11.12 -9.53
C PRO A 134 1.08 -9.65 -9.87
N ASN A 135 1.55 -9.38 -11.07
CA ASN A 135 1.68 -8.01 -11.55
C ASN A 135 0.33 -7.29 -11.52
N LEU A 136 0.28 -6.16 -10.83
CA LEU A 136 -0.93 -5.33 -10.67
C LEU A 136 -1.01 -4.17 -11.68
N SER A 137 0.07 -3.87 -12.42
CA SER A 137 0.08 -2.75 -13.36
C SER A 137 -1.16 -2.71 -14.28
N PRO A 138 -1.63 -3.86 -14.85
CA PRO A 138 -2.83 -3.85 -15.69
C PRO A 138 -4.12 -3.48 -14.93
N TYR A 139 -4.17 -3.66 -13.61
CA TYR A 139 -5.32 -3.26 -12.79
C TYR A 139 -5.27 -1.79 -12.45
N LEU A 140 -4.08 -1.28 -12.15
CA LEU A 140 -3.87 0.15 -11.87
C LEU A 140 -4.22 0.98 -13.09
N GLU A 141 -3.78 0.59 -14.29
CA GLU A 141 -4.13 1.25 -15.54
C GLU A 141 -5.66 1.33 -15.71
N ARG A 142 -6.33 0.21 -15.57
CA ARG A 142 -7.78 0.13 -15.71
C ARG A 142 -8.52 0.99 -14.68
N LEU A 143 -8.09 0.98 -13.42
CA LEU A 143 -8.68 1.80 -12.36
C LEU A 143 -8.50 3.31 -12.65
N LEU A 144 -7.33 3.71 -13.14
CA LEU A 144 -7.05 5.09 -13.52
C LEU A 144 -7.94 5.55 -14.69
N GLU A 145 -8.15 4.67 -15.68
CA GLU A 145 -9.01 4.94 -16.83
C GLU A 145 -10.49 5.00 -16.44
N GLU A 146 -10.99 3.99 -15.72
CA GLU A 146 -12.42 3.89 -15.33
C GLU A 146 -12.86 5.02 -14.39
N GLN A 147 -11.96 5.55 -13.55
CA GLN A 147 -12.27 6.61 -12.61
C GLN A 147 -11.86 8.01 -13.10
N ASN A 148 -11.36 8.15 -14.32
CA ASN A 148 -10.84 9.42 -14.89
C ASN A 148 -9.79 10.09 -13.98
N ILE A 149 -9.05 9.30 -13.19
CA ILE A 149 -8.03 9.80 -12.25
C ILE A 149 -6.78 10.28 -13.00
N SER A 150 -6.54 9.79 -14.21
CA SER A 150 -5.37 10.14 -15.03
C SER A 150 -5.22 11.66 -15.23
N GLU A 151 -6.33 12.41 -15.32
CA GLU A 151 -6.32 13.88 -15.44
C GLU A 151 -6.08 14.59 -14.10
N GLN A 152 -6.23 13.90 -12.99
CA GLN A 152 -6.09 14.44 -11.62
C GLN A 152 -4.78 14.01 -10.95
N LEU A 153 -3.94 13.23 -11.65
CA LEU A 153 -2.66 12.80 -11.10
C LEU A 153 -1.77 14.01 -10.78
N PRO A 154 -1.08 13.97 -9.64
CA PRO A 154 -0.04 14.96 -9.35
C PRO A 154 1.02 14.99 -10.45
N SER A 155 1.79 16.08 -10.50
CA SER A 155 2.94 16.14 -11.43
C SER A 155 3.87 14.94 -11.23
N GLU A 156 4.57 14.52 -12.30
CA GLU A 156 5.51 13.39 -12.23
C GLU A 156 6.54 13.54 -11.10
N ASP A 157 6.99 14.77 -10.84
CA ASP A 157 7.93 15.06 -9.77
C ASP A 157 7.34 14.74 -8.39
N MET A 158 6.06 15.05 -8.16
CA MET A 158 5.37 14.74 -6.92
C MET A 158 5.18 13.22 -6.72
N LEU A 159 5.01 12.46 -7.80
CA LEU A 159 4.89 11.00 -7.74
C LEU A 159 6.16 10.30 -7.24
N ASN A 160 7.32 10.96 -7.28
CA ASN A 160 8.56 10.44 -6.69
C ASN A 160 8.57 10.48 -5.16
N TYR A 161 7.74 11.33 -4.55
CA TYR A 161 7.65 11.46 -3.08
C TYR A 161 6.57 10.58 -2.45
N VAL A 162 5.81 9.87 -3.28
CA VAL A 162 4.82 8.90 -2.81
C VAL A 162 5.31 7.50 -3.13
N ASN A 163 5.45 6.66 -2.11
CA ASN A 163 5.86 5.28 -2.28
C ASN A 163 4.69 4.32 -2.00
N TYR A 164 4.73 3.20 -2.66
CA TYR A 164 3.93 2.03 -2.34
C TYR A 164 4.83 0.95 -1.74
N LYS A 165 4.50 0.49 -0.54
CA LYS A 165 5.19 -0.61 0.15
C LYS A 165 4.26 -1.79 0.28
N PHE A 166 4.69 -2.94 -0.19
CA PHE A 166 3.99 -4.20 -0.01
C PHE A 166 4.77 -5.08 0.96
N ILE A 167 4.15 -5.44 2.08
CA ILE A 167 4.74 -6.21 3.17
C ILE A 167 3.98 -7.53 3.29
N VAL A 168 4.71 -8.64 3.36
CA VAL A 168 4.14 -9.96 3.61
C VAL A 168 4.84 -10.59 4.80
N ASN A 169 4.06 -10.89 5.84
CA ASN A 169 4.50 -11.66 7.00
C ASN A 169 4.03 -13.11 6.84
N THR A 170 4.95 -14.05 6.95
CA THR A 170 4.71 -15.48 6.74
C THR A 170 4.81 -16.26 8.05
N PRO A 171 4.06 -17.37 8.22
CA PRO A 171 4.09 -18.16 9.44
C PRO A 171 5.33 -19.05 9.58
N LYS A 172 6.22 -19.03 8.58
CA LYS A 172 7.44 -19.86 8.49
C LYS A 172 8.57 -19.07 7.88
N ASP A 173 9.78 -19.53 8.09
CA ASP A 173 10.97 -18.97 7.46
C ASP A 173 10.87 -19.01 5.94
N ILE A 174 11.23 -17.89 5.34
CA ILE A 174 11.26 -17.68 3.89
C ILE A 174 12.56 -18.26 3.34
N LYS A 175 12.44 -19.20 2.42
CA LYS A 175 13.58 -19.81 1.70
C LYS A 175 14.05 -18.95 0.54
N SER A 176 13.11 -18.31 -0.14
CA SER A 176 13.43 -17.40 -1.24
C SER A 176 12.28 -16.42 -1.50
N ALA A 177 12.64 -15.22 -1.91
CA ALA A 177 11.74 -14.26 -2.49
C ALA A 177 12.25 -13.88 -3.89
N SER A 178 11.36 -13.69 -4.84
CA SER A 178 11.65 -13.22 -6.18
C SER A 178 10.66 -12.14 -6.59
N GLY A 179 11.15 -11.15 -7.33
CA GLY A 179 10.54 -9.89 -7.71
C GLY A 179 11.65 -8.83 -7.65
N ASP A 180 11.62 -7.85 -8.53
CA ASP A 180 12.76 -6.93 -8.75
C ASP A 180 13.17 -6.17 -7.49
N ARG A 181 12.25 -5.97 -6.55
CA ARG A 181 12.47 -5.21 -5.30
C ARG A 181 12.09 -6.01 -4.04
N ALA A 182 11.95 -7.34 -4.15
CA ALA A 182 11.56 -8.16 -3.02
C ALA A 182 12.77 -8.44 -2.10
N MET A 183 12.74 -7.91 -0.88
CA MET A 183 13.79 -8.07 0.12
C MET A 183 13.28 -8.86 1.32
N ILE A 184 13.98 -9.96 1.65
CA ILE A 184 13.73 -10.73 2.87
C ILE A 184 14.37 -9.97 4.04
N GLN A 185 13.60 -9.75 5.09
CA GLN A 185 14.06 -9.08 6.29
C GLN A 185 14.89 -10.03 7.19
N SER A 186 15.64 -9.47 8.13
CA SER A 186 16.52 -10.23 9.05
C SER A 186 15.79 -11.27 9.90
N ASN A 187 14.49 -11.07 10.17
CA ASN A 187 13.64 -12.02 10.89
C ASN A 187 13.28 -13.28 10.07
N LYS A 188 13.63 -13.30 8.78
CA LYS A 188 13.37 -14.40 7.83
C LYS A 188 11.89 -14.75 7.60
N THR A 189 10.95 -14.02 8.20
CA THR A 189 9.51 -14.26 8.04
C THR A 189 8.80 -13.11 7.33
N THR A 190 9.50 -12.02 7.03
CA THR A 190 8.94 -10.83 6.37
C THR A 190 9.64 -10.57 5.04
N VAL A 191 8.84 -10.29 4.00
CA VAL A 191 9.30 -9.72 2.72
C VAL A 191 8.72 -8.32 2.58
N ILE A 192 9.55 -7.39 2.15
CA ILE A 192 9.14 -6.02 1.79
C ILE A 192 9.53 -5.78 0.34
N SER A 193 8.63 -5.17 -0.43
CA SER A 193 8.93 -4.55 -1.72
C SER A 193 8.41 -3.12 -1.75
N SER A 194 9.20 -2.19 -2.30
CA SER A 194 8.88 -0.77 -2.31
C SER A 194 9.10 -0.18 -3.70
N TYR A 195 8.16 0.66 -4.15
CA TYR A 195 8.15 1.32 -5.44
C TYR A 195 7.69 2.76 -5.24
N SER A 196 8.25 3.73 -5.98
CA SER A 196 7.60 5.03 -6.08
C SER A 196 6.33 4.95 -6.93
N PHE A 197 5.38 5.84 -6.71
CA PHE A 197 4.18 5.91 -7.56
C PHE A 197 4.55 6.26 -9.02
N ARG A 198 5.63 7.01 -9.23
CA ARG A 198 6.14 7.26 -10.57
C ARG A 198 6.55 5.96 -11.27
N GLU A 199 7.26 5.07 -10.58
CA GLU A 199 7.65 3.76 -11.13
C GLU A 199 6.43 2.90 -11.48
N LEU A 200 5.39 2.95 -10.65
CA LEU A 200 4.17 2.17 -10.87
C LEU A 200 3.32 2.72 -12.03
N LEU A 201 3.09 4.03 -12.06
CA LEU A 201 2.11 4.67 -12.94
C LEU A 201 2.71 5.10 -14.28
N ILE A 202 3.95 5.60 -14.27
CA ILE A 202 4.63 6.10 -15.47
C ILE A 202 5.50 5.02 -16.09
N ASN A 203 6.40 4.42 -15.32
CA ASN A 203 7.33 3.40 -15.84
C ASN A 203 6.67 2.02 -15.96
N LYS A 204 5.44 1.85 -15.41
CA LYS A 204 4.67 0.59 -15.45
C LYS A 204 5.45 -0.61 -14.92
N GLU A 205 6.25 -0.37 -13.86
CA GLU A 205 7.07 -1.43 -13.27
C GLU A 205 6.23 -2.59 -12.75
N ASN A 206 6.81 -3.77 -12.85
CA ASN A 206 6.14 -5.01 -12.47
C ASN A 206 6.18 -5.22 -10.95
N VAL A 207 5.04 -5.07 -10.29
CA VAL A 207 4.88 -5.31 -8.83
C VAL A 207 4.75 -6.80 -8.50
N TYR A 208 5.42 -7.65 -9.24
CA TYR A 208 5.38 -9.09 -9.00
C TYR A 208 6.24 -9.48 -7.80
N VAL A 209 5.67 -10.25 -6.87
CA VAL A 209 6.39 -10.85 -5.74
C VAL A 209 6.01 -12.32 -5.61
N LYS A 210 7.01 -13.20 -5.49
CA LYS A 210 6.80 -14.61 -5.22
C LYS A 210 7.68 -15.04 -4.05
N ILE A 211 7.06 -15.54 -3.00
CA ILE A 211 7.69 -15.99 -1.76
C ILE A 211 7.56 -17.51 -1.69
N ARG A 212 8.64 -18.19 -1.32
CA ARG A 212 8.66 -19.63 -0.98
C ARG A 212 9.07 -19.78 0.48
N MET A 213 8.31 -20.56 1.22
CA MET A 213 8.53 -20.92 2.61
C MET A 213 9.06 -22.35 2.74
#